data_13f94b03ea6fbcd2ba7630051db8a4be
#
_entry.id   13f94b03ea6fbcd2ba7630051db8a4be
#
_cell.length_a   1.000
_cell.length_b   1.000
_cell.length_c   1.000
_cell.angle_alpha   90.00
_cell.angle_beta   90.00
_cell.angle_gamma   90.00
#
_symmetry.space_group_name_H-M   'P 1'
#
loop_
_entity.id
_entity.type
_entity.pdbx_description
1 polymer ?
#
loop_
_entity_poly.entity_id
_entity_poly.type
_entity_poly.pdbx_seq_one_letter_code
_entity_poly.pdbx_strand_id
1 'polypeptide(L)'
;MAKCDSLPNRFVRSSDNKFSIQVNPSSLSIVDLSVAQIKDIATAALYEHNRQVRSGSVNVKKDAPETSVSIVSLPDAPVLCVKHFKNRGTGYTIKGIFRATHGVRAFQGGENLFRLGFTLAPPIALIRNMRFGISFEEWLVMPILPEAEELDRYMVKRIRKGWPKEEKLDFLNYFANFLAHLHSSGVFHTDLKTCNIMVFEDSNQKQAANSGARGVRRIGFSLLDYDDVRVCKGAVGCKIRAKNLSQLFLSTPSAIDLDDRMEFFNQYFSSCYRLNIDKKRLLEMMFARIDGKTLLYVGPEGDISENWTIINKGKECVDNFL
;
A
#
# COMPACT_ATOMS: atom_id res chain seq x y z
N MET A 1 7.89 -29.58 -4.50
CA MET A 1 8.38 -28.66 -3.44
C MET A 1 9.68 -28.03 -3.94
N ALA A 2 9.59 -26.90 -4.61
CA ALA A 2 10.77 -26.16 -5.04
C ALA A 2 11.29 -25.35 -3.83
N LYS A 3 12.52 -25.60 -3.43
CA LYS A 3 13.25 -24.76 -2.47
C LYS A 3 13.35 -23.36 -3.08
N CYS A 4 12.80 -22.38 -2.40
CA CYS A 4 12.99 -20.97 -2.72
C CYS A 4 14.46 -20.65 -2.35
N ASP A 5 15.37 -20.74 -3.31
CA ASP A 5 16.74 -20.28 -3.14
C ASP A 5 16.68 -18.77 -2.97
N SER A 6 17.00 -18.34 -1.76
CA SER A 6 17.22 -16.93 -1.45
C SER A 6 18.42 -16.46 -2.28
N LEU A 7 18.16 -15.63 -3.29
CA LEU A 7 19.22 -14.90 -3.99
C LEU A 7 20.08 -14.15 -2.95
N PRO A 8 21.40 -14.19 -3.05
CA PRO A 8 22.26 -13.57 -2.05
C PRO A 8 21.97 -12.07 -1.98
N ASN A 9 21.62 -11.59 -0.78
CA ASN A 9 21.52 -10.16 -0.46
C ASN A 9 22.88 -9.50 -0.73
N ARG A 10 23.08 -8.95 -1.93
CA ARG A 10 24.30 -8.20 -2.26
C ARG A 10 24.23 -6.82 -1.61
N PHE A 11 24.71 -6.76 -0.37
CA PHE A 11 25.09 -5.50 0.25
C PHE A 11 26.36 -4.98 -0.43
N VAL A 12 26.28 -3.84 -1.08
CA VAL A 12 27.46 -3.14 -1.56
C VAL A 12 27.63 -1.88 -0.74
N ARG A 13 28.72 -1.78 0.01
CA ARG A 13 29.09 -0.57 0.74
C ARG A 13 29.53 0.51 -0.24
N SER A 14 29.04 1.74 -0.06
CA SER A 14 29.58 2.92 -0.73
C SER A 14 31.00 3.20 -0.20
N SER A 15 31.84 3.80 -1.03
CA SER A 15 33.22 4.22 -0.67
C SER A 15 33.27 5.19 0.51
N ASP A 16 32.19 5.94 0.76
CA ASP A 16 32.02 6.79 1.94
C ASP A 16 31.42 6.00 3.10
N ASN A 17 32.11 5.19 3.78
CA ASN A 17 31.78 4.34 4.94
C ASN A 17 30.54 4.67 5.81
N LYS A 18 29.77 5.72 5.47
CA LYS A 18 28.62 6.24 6.21
C LYS A 18 27.29 5.63 5.79
N PHE A 19 27.08 5.36 4.49
CA PHE A 19 25.84 4.84 3.95
C PHE A 19 26.01 3.43 3.38
N SER A 20 25.02 2.57 3.65
CA SER A 20 24.88 1.26 3.02
C SER A 20 23.69 1.32 2.08
N ILE A 21 23.88 0.97 0.80
CA ILE A 21 22.80 0.94 -0.21
C ILE A 21 22.51 -0.50 -0.59
N GLN A 22 21.27 -0.92 -0.39
CA GLN A 22 20.76 -2.21 -0.85
C GLN A 22 19.87 -1.97 -2.07
N VAL A 23 20.20 -2.60 -3.19
CA VAL A 23 19.41 -2.54 -4.42
C VAL A 23 18.49 -3.75 -4.50
N ASN A 24 17.26 -3.55 -4.97
CA ASN A 24 16.32 -4.64 -5.21
C ASN A 24 16.56 -5.23 -6.61
N PRO A 25 17.06 -6.49 -6.70
CA PRO A 25 17.30 -7.11 -8.02
C PRO A 25 16.03 -7.27 -8.85
N SER A 26 14.87 -7.45 -8.20
CA SER A 26 13.59 -7.62 -8.89
C SER A 26 13.10 -6.34 -9.58
N SER A 27 13.63 -5.17 -9.19
CA SER A 27 13.25 -3.88 -9.82
C SER A 27 14.06 -3.55 -11.07
N LEU A 28 15.17 -4.22 -11.32
CA LEU A 28 16.08 -3.91 -12.45
C LEU A 28 15.35 -3.96 -13.81
N SER A 29 14.50 -4.97 -14.00
CA SER A 29 13.72 -5.15 -15.22
C SER A 29 12.57 -4.14 -15.39
N ILE A 30 12.15 -3.48 -14.29
CA ILE A 30 11.03 -2.52 -14.31
C ILE A 30 11.52 -1.14 -14.73
N VAL A 31 12.68 -0.75 -14.21
CA VAL A 31 13.26 0.59 -14.46
C VAL A 31 14.30 0.60 -15.57
N ASP A 32 14.62 -0.57 -16.14
CA ASP A 32 15.62 -0.77 -17.20
C ASP A 32 16.97 -0.11 -16.88
N LEU A 33 17.42 -0.28 -15.64
CA LEU A 33 18.64 0.31 -15.09
C LEU A 33 19.56 -0.77 -14.52
N SER A 34 20.87 -0.56 -14.65
CA SER A 34 21.87 -1.38 -13.99
C SER A 34 21.94 -1.11 -12.47
N VAL A 35 22.53 -2.04 -11.72
CA VAL A 35 22.76 -1.87 -10.27
C VAL A 35 23.59 -0.61 -9.97
N ALA A 36 24.57 -0.26 -10.80
CA ALA A 36 25.37 0.95 -10.62
C ALA A 36 24.52 2.21 -10.78
N GLN A 37 23.74 2.30 -11.85
CA GLN A 37 22.84 3.41 -12.09
C GLN A 37 21.78 3.59 -10.96
N ILE A 38 21.22 2.48 -10.46
CA ILE A 38 20.28 2.56 -9.33
C ILE A 38 20.95 3.13 -8.08
N LYS A 39 22.22 2.79 -7.81
CA LYS A 39 22.95 3.37 -6.66
C LYS A 39 23.19 4.86 -6.83
N ASP A 40 23.57 5.29 -8.02
CA ASP A 40 23.80 6.70 -8.30
C ASP A 40 22.49 7.50 -8.18
N ILE A 41 21.42 6.98 -8.77
CA ILE A 41 20.07 7.56 -8.67
C ILE A 41 19.59 7.59 -7.20
N ALA A 42 19.76 6.51 -6.45
CA ALA A 42 19.35 6.44 -5.05
C ALA A 42 20.12 7.46 -4.20
N THR A 43 21.42 7.62 -4.45
CA THR A 43 22.26 8.61 -3.77
C THR A 43 21.80 10.04 -4.13
N ALA A 44 21.58 10.33 -5.39
CA ALA A 44 21.08 11.62 -5.82
C ALA A 44 19.69 11.92 -5.24
N ALA A 45 18.80 10.92 -5.21
CA ALA A 45 17.48 11.03 -4.61
C ALA A 45 17.52 11.32 -3.10
N LEU A 46 18.46 10.71 -2.37
CA LEU A 46 18.71 11.00 -0.96
C LEU A 46 19.08 12.48 -0.74
N TYR A 47 20.02 13.01 -1.52
CA TYR A 47 20.46 14.40 -1.39
C TYR A 47 19.33 15.37 -1.75
N GLU A 48 18.61 15.09 -2.82
CA GLU A 48 17.49 15.92 -3.25
C GLU A 48 16.34 15.90 -2.24
N HIS A 49 15.97 14.74 -1.69
CA HIS A 49 15.01 14.62 -0.61
C HIS A 49 15.38 15.50 0.59
N ASN A 50 16.63 15.39 1.06
CA ASN A 50 17.11 16.15 2.19
C ASN A 50 17.12 17.66 1.90
N ARG A 51 17.43 18.08 0.66
CA ARG A 51 17.35 19.47 0.22
C ARG A 51 15.91 19.97 0.27
N GLN A 52 14.97 19.21 -0.29
CA GLN A 52 13.55 19.56 -0.34
C GLN A 52 12.94 19.68 1.06
N VAL A 53 13.24 18.75 1.96
CA VAL A 53 12.75 18.79 3.36
C VAL A 53 13.28 20.05 4.08
N ARG A 54 14.56 20.38 3.93
CA ARG A 54 15.16 21.57 4.56
C ARG A 54 14.57 22.89 4.03
N SER A 55 14.21 22.93 2.74
CA SER A 55 13.66 24.14 2.09
C SER A 55 12.14 24.26 2.22
N GLY A 56 11.45 23.28 2.80
CA GLY A 56 9.98 23.27 2.85
C GLY A 56 9.32 23.18 1.46
N SER A 57 9.93 22.44 0.52
CA SER A 57 9.45 22.32 -0.85
C SER A 57 8.03 21.75 -0.93
N VAL A 58 7.23 22.20 -1.91
CA VAL A 58 5.89 21.66 -2.23
C VAL A 58 5.90 20.18 -2.62
N ASN A 59 7.06 19.67 -3.00
CA ASN A 59 7.26 18.24 -3.31
C ASN A 59 7.34 17.37 -2.05
N VAL A 60 7.49 17.96 -0.87
CA VAL A 60 7.41 17.25 0.41
C VAL A 60 5.93 16.99 0.71
N LYS A 61 5.53 15.71 0.66
CA LYS A 61 4.15 15.27 0.89
C LYS A 61 3.85 15.02 2.37
N LYS A 62 4.88 14.72 3.14
CA LYS A 62 4.80 14.52 4.58
C LYS A 62 6.12 14.91 5.22
N ASP A 63 6.06 15.64 6.32
CA ASP A 63 7.21 15.88 7.21
C ASP A 63 6.74 15.81 8.66
N ALA A 64 6.91 14.66 9.26
CA ALA A 64 6.55 14.36 10.64
C ALA A 64 7.81 13.99 11.45
N PRO A 65 7.74 13.99 12.79
CA PRO A 65 8.89 13.64 13.63
C PRO A 65 9.52 12.28 13.30
N GLU A 66 8.70 11.33 12.85
CA GLU A 66 9.12 9.95 12.62
C GLU A 66 9.44 9.64 11.16
N THR A 67 8.83 10.36 10.22
CA THR A 67 8.97 10.09 8.78
C THR A 67 8.81 11.34 7.96
N SER A 68 9.55 11.44 6.85
CA SER A 68 9.26 12.40 5.79
C SER A 68 9.13 11.68 4.45
N VAL A 69 8.32 12.23 3.56
CA VAL A 69 8.06 11.68 2.22
C VAL A 69 8.15 12.81 1.21
N SER A 70 8.91 12.64 0.17
CA SER A 70 8.97 13.59 -0.94
C SER A 70 8.92 12.91 -2.29
N ILE A 71 8.48 13.68 -3.28
CA ILE A 71 8.56 13.30 -4.70
C ILE A 71 9.82 13.95 -5.27
N VAL A 72 10.65 13.13 -5.88
CA VAL A 72 11.95 13.52 -6.41
C VAL A 72 11.98 13.27 -7.91
N SER A 73 12.28 14.30 -8.69
CA SER A 73 12.53 14.22 -10.13
C SER A 73 14.02 14.45 -10.37
N LEU A 74 14.67 13.51 -11.03
CA LEU A 74 16.08 13.57 -11.42
C LEU A 74 16.18 13.45 -12.93
N PRO A 75 17.23 14.03 -13.57
CA PRO A 75 17.52 13.78 -14.97
C PRO A 75 17.71 12.28 -15.21
N ASP A 76 17.23 11.80 -16.33
CA ASP A 76 17.41 10.42 -16.82
C ASP A 76 16.98 9.32 -15.83
N ALA A 77 16.03 9.63 -14.94
CA ALA A 77 15.46 8.69 -13.97
C ALA A 77 13.93 8.80 -13.94
N PRO A 78 13.22 7.72 -13.59
CA PRO A 78 11.80 7.81 -13.31
C PRO A 78 11.53 8.79 -12.15
N VAL A 79 10.34 9.33 -12.08
CA VAL A 79 9.94 10.10 -10.89
C VAL A 79 9.87 9.18 -9.70
N LEU A 80 10.51 9.58 -8.60
CA LEU A 80 10.71 8.76 -7.41
C LEU A 80 9.93 9.29 -6.21
N CYS A 81 9.47 8.39 -5.39
CA CYS A 81 9.05 8.66 -4.02
C CYS A 81 10.19 8.25 -3.07
N VAL A 82 10.61 9.16 -2.22
CA VAL A 82 11.58 8.89 -1.16
C VAL A 82 10.88 8.97 0.19
N LYS A 83 10.83 7.85 0.91
CA LYS A 83 10.31 7.77 2.29
C LYS A 83 11.48 7.64 3.27
N HIS A 84 11.68 8.65 4.08
CA HIS A 84 12.71 8.69 5.12
C HIS A 84 12.13 8.25 6.46
N PHE A 85 12.71 7.23 7.06
CA PHE A 85 12.46 6.79 8.43
C PHE A 85 13.50 7.43 9.34
N LYS A 86 13.07 8.47 10.06
CA LYS A 86 13.92 9.28 10.94
C LYS A 86 14.29 8.51 12.21
N ASN A 87 15.41 8.89 12.82
CA ASN A 87 15.81 8.33 14.10
C ASN A 87 14.81 8.70 15.21
N ARG A 88 14.33 7.69 15.92
CA ARG A 88 13.37 7.82 17.02
C ARG A 88 14.05 7.79 18.41
N GLY A 89 15.39 7.99 18.47
CA GLY A 89 16.17 7.97 19.69
C GLY A 89 16.76 6.59 20.06
N THR A 90 17.53 6.57 21.16
CA THR A 90 18.35 5.42 21.58
C THR A 90 17.55 4.13 21.82
N GLY A 91 16.37 4.24 22.42
CA GLY A 91 15.51 3.08 22.70
C GLY A 91 15.00 2.38 21.42
N TYR A 92 14.75 3.15 20.36
CA TYR A 92 14.38 2.61 19.04
C TYR A 92 15.57 1.93 18.38
N THR A 93 16.74 2.53 18.47
CA THR A 93 18.00 2.02 17.92
C THR A 93 18.37 0.66 18.52
N ILE A 94 18.23 0.49 19.85
CA ILE A 94 18.50 -0.77 20.55
C ILE A 94 17.51 -1.87 20.11
N LYS A 95 16.21 -1.53 19.96
CA LYS A 95 15.22 -2.48 19.43
C LYS A 95 15.52 -2.92 18.00
N GLY A 96 16.12 -2.06 17.19
CA GLY A 96 16.54 -2.35 15.81
C GLY A 96 17.67 -3.38 15.71
N ILE A 97 18.40 -3.64 16.80
CA ILE A 97 19.42 -4.71 16.85
C ILE A 97 18.76 -6.09 16.81
N PHE A 98 17.60 -6.23 17.44
CA PHE A 98 16.88 -7.51 17.59
C PHE A 98 15.71 -7.71 16.63
N ARG A 99 15.29 -6.66 15.91
CA ARG A 99 14.15 -6.69 14.98
C ARG A 99 14.48 -5.91 13.72
N ALA A 100 13.94 -6.37 12.58
CA ALA A 100 14.02 -5.61 11.34
C ALA A 100 13.46 -4.18 11.53
N THR A 101 14.20 -3.20 11.09
CA THR A 101 13.83 -1.78 11.11
C THR A 101 12.64 -1.51 10.18
N HIS A 102 12.04 -0.32 10.26
CA HIS A 102 10.91 0.05 9.39
C HIS A 102 11.33 0.05 7.91
N GLY A 103 12.49 0.61 7.56
CA GLY A 103 12.98 0.64 6.19
C GLY A 103 13.26 -0.77 5.64
N VAL A 104 13.89 -1.63 6.44
CA VAL A 104 14.12 -3.04 6.06
C VAL A 104 12.80 -3.78 5.84
N ARG A 105 11.81 -3.59 6.73
CA ARG A 105 10.49 -4.21 6.54
C ARG A 105 9.78 -3.68 5.31
N ALA A 106 9.84 -2.36 5.07
CA ALA A 106 9.22 -1.75 3.89
C ALA A 106 9.86 -2.26 2.60
N PHE A 107 11.18 -2.36 2.57
CA PHE A 107 11.92 -2.89 1.43
C PHE A 107 11.51 -4.35 1.13
N GLN A 108 11.53 -5.21 2.14
CA GLN A 108 11.12 -6.61 2.02
C GLN A 108 9.63 -6.75 1.70
N GLY A 109 8.77 -5.93 2.31
CA GLY A 109 7.34 -5.91 2.05
C GLY A 109 7.02 -5.58 0.59
N GLY A 110 7.65 -4.54 0.05
CA GLY A 110 7.49 -4.16 -1.36
C GLY A 110 8.03 -5.21 -2.33
N GLU A 111 9.19 -5.81 -2.03
CA GLU A 111 9.74 -6.93 -2.82
C GLU A 111 8.80 -8.14 -2.84
N ASN A 112 8.26 -8.51 -1.68
CA ASN A 112 7.31 -9.63 -1.59
C ASN A 112 6.00 -9.34 -2.36
N LEU A 113 5.45 -8.12 -2.23
CA LEU A 113 4.27 -7.71 -2.98
C LEU A 113 4.51 -7.79 -4.48
N PHE A 114 5.67 -7.34 -4.95
CA PHE A 114 6.03 -7.40 -6.36
C PHE A 114 6.11 -8.84 -6.86
N ARG A 115 6.81 -9.72 -6.14
CA ARG A 115 6.93 -11.15 -6.48
C ARG A 115 5.59 -11.88 -6.52
N LEU A 116 4.62 -11.42 -5.73
CA LEU A 116 3.27 -11.98 -5.67
C LEU A 116 2.29 -11.26 -6.62
N GLY A 117 2.74 -10.27 -7.39
CA GLY A 117 1.92 -9.54 -8.35
C GLY A 117 0.98 -8.49 -7.76
N PHE A 118 1.23 -8.01 -6.51
CA PHE A 118 0.39 -7.04 -5.82
C PHE A 118 0.91 -5.59 -5.85
N THR A 119 2.01 -5.33 -6.52
CA THR A 119 2.49 -3.97 -6.79
C THR A 119 3.25 -3.92 -8.10
N LEU A 120 3.15 -2.78 -8.79
CA LEU A 120 3.92 -2.48 -10.00
C LEU A 120 5.11 -1.56 -9.73
N ALA A 121 5.20 -1.02 -8.52
CA ALA A 121 6.23 -0.05 -8.12
C ALA A 121 7.00 -0.52 -6.86
N PRO A 122 7.76 -1.64 -6.95
CA PRO A 122 8.55 -2.10 -5.82
C PRO A 122 9.66 -1.10 -5.48
N PRO A 123 10.14 -1.07 -4.23
CA PRO A 123 11.31 -0.29 -3.88
C PRO A 123 12.50 -0.69 -4.74
N ILE A 124 13.21 0.31 -5.29
CA ILE A 124 14.44 0.08 -6.08
C ILE A 124 15.67 0.04 -5.20
N ALA A 125 15.69 0.83 -4.11
CA ALA A 125 16.80 0.85 -3.18
C ALA A 125 16.36 1.16 -1.74
N LEU A 126 17.14 0.65 -0.78
CA LEU A 126 17.13 1.02 0.62
C LEU A 126 18.49 1.57 1.00
N ILE A 127 18.55 2.82 1.43
CA ILE A 127 19.75 3.50 1.93
C ILE A 127 19.67 3.52 3.45
N ARG A 128 20.78 3.15 4.12
CA ARG A 128 20.86 3.14 5.58
C ARG A 128 22.07 3.92 6.06
N ASN A 129 21.86 4.84 6.99
CA ASN A 129 22.93 5.48 7.74
C ASN A 129 23.37 4.53 8.87
N MET A 130 24.55 3.95 8.72
CA MET A 130 25.05 2.92 9.63
C MET A 130 26.15 3.49 10.53
N ARG A 131 26.03 3.26 11.84
CA ARG A 131 27.11 3.52 12.82
C ARG A 131 27.26 2.29 13.69
N PHE A 132 28.48 1.79 13.84
CA PHE A 132 28.80 0.60 14.64
C PHE A 132 27.90 -0.61 14.31
N GLY A 133 27.58 -0.79 13.02
CA GLY A 133 26.71 -1.89 12.57
C GLY A 133 25.20 -1.69 12.80
N ILE A 134 24.80 -0.56 13.37
CA ILE A 134 23.40 -0.24 13.70
C ILE A 134 22.87 0.82 12.73
N SER A 135 21.64 0.63 12.22
CA SER A 135 20.97 1.61 11.39
C SER A 135 20.32 2.70 12.24
N PHE A 136 20.65 3.94 11.95
CA PHE A 136 20.08 5.11 12.64
C PHE A 136 18.95 5.76 11.85
N GLU A 137 19.10 5.85 10.55
CA GLU A 137 18.14 6.46 9.64
C GLU A 137 18.13 5.65 8.36
N GLU A 138 16.97 5.60 7.70
CA GLU A 138 16.78 4.81 6.50
C GLU A 138 15.95 5.57 5.48
N TRP A 139 16.29 5.46 4.20
CA TRP A 139 15.55 6.03 3.09
C TRP A 139 15.16 4.93 2.11
N LEU A 140 13.87 4.79 1.89
CA LEU A 140 13.33 3.89 0.90
C LEU A 140 13.09 4.68 -0.39
N VAL A 141 13.67 4.24 -1.48
CA VAL A 141 13.53 4.85 -2.80
C VAL A 141 12.70 3.93 -3.67
N MET A 142 11.61 4.44 -4.23
CA MET A 142 10.69 3.68 -5.07
C MET A 142 10.17 4.55 -6.22
N PRO A 143 9.87 3.99 -7.40
CA PRO A 143 9.20 4.73 -8.46
C PRO A 143 7.78 5.06 -8.00
N ILE A 144 7.23 6.16 -8.50
CA ILE A 144 5.80 6.43 -8.34
C ILE A 144 5.02 5.70 -9.43
N LEU A 145 3.79 5.31 -9.11
CA LEU A 145 2.82 4.85 -10.10
C LEU A 145 2.18 6.07 -10.75
N PRO A 146 2.39 6.30 -12.07
CA PRO A 146 1.73 7.39 -12.75
C PRO A 146 0.21 7.28 -12.65
N GLU A 147 -0.46 8.42 -12.50
CA GLU A 147 -1.94 8.52 -12.48
C GLU A 147 -2.63 7.69 -11.39
N ALA A 148 -1.88 7.16 -10.41
CA ALA A 148 -2.48 6.44 -9.28
C ALA A 148 -2.98 7.42 -8.22
N GLU A 149 -4.16 7.13 -7.66
CA GLU A 149 -4.81 7.90 -6.58
C GLU A 149 -5.04 7.00 -5.36
N GLU A 150 -5.06 7.58 -4.16
CA GLU A 150 -5.51 6.88 -2.95
C GLU A 150 -6.98 6.46 -3.12
N LEU A 151 -7.33 5.25 -2.65
CA LEU A 151 -8.65 4.64 -2.87
C LEU A 151 -9.81 5.51 -2.38
N ASP A 152 -9.67 6.15 -1.21
CA ASP A 152 -10.68 7.07 -0.67
C ASP A 152 -10.90 8.28 -1.59
N ARG A 153 -9.83 8.91 -2.05
CA ARG A 153 -9.88 10.05 -2.97
C ARG A 153 -10.48 9.68 -4.33
N TYR A 154 -10.08 8.51 -4.86
CA TYR A 154 -10.65 7.97 -6.08
C TYR A 154 -12.16 7.79 -5.96
N MET A 155 -12.64 7.14 -4.87
CA MET A 155 -14.07 6.93 -4.64
C MET A 155 -14.83 8.26 -4.53
N VAL A 156 -14.34 9.20 -3.73
CA VAL A 156 -14.97 10.52 -3.57
C VAL A 156 -15.04 11.28 -4.90
N LYS A 157 -13.97 11.29 -5.67
CA LYS A 157 -13.91 11.92 -6.99
C LYS A 157 -14.92 11.31 -7.97
N ARG A 158 -15.08 9.98 -7.95
CA ARG A 158 -16.06 9.28 -8.79
C ARG A 158 -17.50 9.59 -8.39
N ILE A 159 -17.82 9.58 -7.10
CA ILE A 159 -19.13 9.90 -6.56
C ILE A 159 -19.55 11.33 -6.95
N ARG A 160 -18.64 12.31 -6.83
CA ARG A 160 -18.88 13.70 -7.21
C ARG A 160 -19.23 13.86 -8.70
N LYS A 161 -18.60 13.03 -9.55
CA LYS A 161 -18.85 13.04 -10.99
C LYS A 161 -20.10 12.28 -11.40
N GLY A 162 -20.89 11.80 -10.42
CA GLY A 162 -22.06 10.96 -10.70
C GLY A 162 -21.61 9.57 -11.16
N TRP A 163 -21.13 8.73 -10.23
CA TRP A 163 -20.64 7.39 -10.54
C TRP A 163 -21.77 6.48 -11.05
N PRO A 164 -21.76 6.04 -12.32
CA PRO A 164 -22.80 5.15 -12.82
C PRO A 164 -22.81 3.83 -12.03
N LYS A 165 -24.00 3.32 -11.75
CA LYS A 165 -24.20 2.13 -10.91
C LYS A 165 -23.41 0.92 -11.43
N GLU A 166 -23.44 0.68 -12.74
CA GLU A 166 -22.74 -0.44 -13.37
C GLU A 166 -21.21 -0.32 -13.18
N GLU A 167 -20.63 0.87 -13.46
CA GLU A 167 -19.22 1.11 -13.26
C GLU A 167 -18.79 0.98 -11.79
N LYS A 168 -19.66 1.38 -10.87
CA LYS A 168 -19.43 1.24 -9.43
C LYS A 168 -19.41 -0.23 -9.01
N LEU A 169 -20.36 -1.03 -9.50
CA LEU A 169 -20.41 -2.47 -9.25
C LEU A 169 -19.17 -3.17 -9.80
N ASP A 170 -18.76 -2.86 -11.02
CA ASP A 170 -17.53 -3.40 -11.61
C ASP A 170 -16.31 -3.06 -10.75
N PHE A 171 -16.19 -1.81 -10.30
CA PHE A 171 -15.13 -1.39 -9.42
C PHE A 171 -15.10 -2.17 -8.10
N LEU A 172 -16.27 -2.32 -7.45
CA LEU A 172 -16.40 -3.08 -6.20
C LEU A 172 -16.00 -4.56 -6.41
N ASN A 173 -16.36 -5.13 -7.54
CA ASN A 173 -15.98 -6.49 -7.91
C ASN A 173 -14.47 -6.63 -8.10
N TYR A 174 -13.83 -5.71 -8.82
CA TYR A 174 -12.37 -5.70 -8.98
C TYR A 174 -11.65 -5.57 -7.65
N PHE A 175 -12.12 -4.66 -6.80
CA PHE A 175 -11.51 -4.43 -5.49
C PHE A 175 -11.71 -5.62 -4.54
N ALA A 176 -12.88 -6.23 -4.52
CA ALA A 176 -13.17 -7.42 -3.73
C ALA A 176 -12.30 -8.61 -4.17
N ASN A 177 -12.15 -8.81 -5.48
CA ASN A 177 -11.28 -9.84 -6.05
C ASN A 177 -9.80 -9.62 -5.69
N PHE A 178 -9.32 -8.37 -5.79
CA PHE A 178 -7.96 -8.01 -5.37
C PHE A 178 -7.72 -8.37 -3.90
N LEU A 179 -8.63 -7.98 -3.01
CA LEU A 179 -8.48 -8.25 -1.57
C LEU A 179 -8.60 -9.74 -1.24
N ALA A 180 -9.50 -10.46 -1.91
CA ALA A 180 -9.63 -11.90 -1.75
C ALA A 180 -8.36 -12.63 -2.21
N HIS A 181 -7.78 -12.21 -3.33
CA HIS A 181 -6.53 -12.76 -3.84
C HIS A 181 -5.36 -12.43 -2.91
N LEU A 182 -5.25 -11.20 -2.43
CA LEU A 182 -4.25 -10.78 -1.43
C LEU A 182 -4.27 -11.71 -0.22
N HIS A 183 -5.44 -11.88 0.39
CA HIS A 183 -5.60 -12.73 1.57
C HIS A 183 -5.39 -14.22 1.27
N SER A 184 -5.78 -14.69 0.10
CA SER A 184 -5.59 -16.09 -0.32
C SER A 184 -4.12 -16.42 -0.55
N SER A 185 -3.34 -15.45 -1.00
CA SER A 185 -1.88 -15.56 -1.17
C SER A 185 -1.11 -15.39 0.15
N GLY A 186 -1.79 -15.29 1.29
CA GLY A 186 -1.15 -15.14 2.60
C GLY A 186 -0.69 -13.72 2.92
N VAL A 187 -1.04 -12.73 2.10
CA VAL A 187 -0.65 -11.34 2.30
C VAL A 187 -1.71 -10.59 3.10
N PHE A 188 -1.28 -9.79 4.08
CA PHE A 188 -2.13 -8.87 4.81
C PHE A 188 -1.38 -7.60 5.19
N HIS A 189 -2.12 -6.55 5.45
CA HIS A 189 -1.60 -5.25 5.88
C HIS A 189 -2.01 -4.99 7.33
N THR A 190 -1.08 -4.56 8.19
CA THR A 190 -1.42 -4.37 9.62
C THR A 190 -2.28 -3.15 9.89
N ASP A 191 -2.31 -2.19 8.96
CA ASP A 191 -3.16 -0.99 8.99
C ASP A 191 -3.82 -0.78 7.61
N LEU A 192 -4.71 -1.71 7.20
CA LEU A 192 -5.37 -1.69 5.89
C LEU A 192 -6.51 -0.66 5.87
N LYS A 193 -6.17 0.57 5.54
CA LYS A 193 -7.10 1.68 5.31
C LYS A 193 -7.16 2.02 3.83
N THR A 194 -8.22 2.69 3.43
CA THR A 194 -8.41 3.13 2.03
C THR A 194 -7.29 4.05 1.54
N CYS A 195 -6.77 4.94 2.41
CA CYS A 195 -5.61 5.79 2.09
C CYS A 195 -4.28 5.01 1.92
N ASN A 196 -4.24 3.73 2.32
CA ASN A 196 -3.06 2.86 2.14
C ASN A 196 -3.20 1.94 0.90
N ILE A 197 -4.16 2.23 0.04
CA ILE A 197 -4.40 1.51 -1.21
C ILE A 197 -4.42 2.52 -2.36
N MET A 198 -3.60 2.28 -3.37
CA MET A 198 -3.59 3.06 -4.60
C MET A 198 -4.48 2.39 -5.64
N VAL A 199 -5.22 3.20 -6.37
CA VAL A 199 -6.01 2.80 -7.54
C VAL A 199 -5.35 3.38 -8.77
N PHE A 200 -5.18 2.59 -9.82
CA PHE A 200 -4.70 3.04 -11.12
C PHE A 200 -5.52 2.43 -12.24
N GLU A 201 -5.67 3.17 -13.33
CA GLU A 201 -6.32 2.68 -14.55
C GLU A 201 -5.24 2.25 -15.55
N ASP A 202 -5.33 1.03 -16.08
CA ASP A 202 -4.38 0.54 -17.10
C ASP A 202 -4.65 1.28 -18.41
N SER A 203 -3.77 2.23 -18.73
CA SER A 203 -3.87 3.08 -19.92
C SER A 203 -3.51 2.36 -21.23
N ASN A 204 -2.90 1.18 -21.18
CA ASN A 204 -2.49 0.44 -22.37
C ASN A 204 -3.66 -0.03 -23.25
N GLN A 205 -4.90 0.09 -22.78
CA GLN A 205 -6.09 -0.22 -23.59
C GLN A 205 -6.81 1.00 -24.21
N LYS A 206 -6.33 2.24 -24.01
CA LYS A 206 -6.87 3.39 -24.76
C LYS A 206 -6.69 3.22 -26.29
N GLN A 207 -5.74 2.39 -26.72
CA GLN A 207 -5.55 2.09 -28.15
C GLN A 207 -6.53 1.05 -28.71
N ALA A 208 -7.14 0.20 -27.89
CA ALA A 208 -8.14 -0.77 -28.35
C ALA A 208 -9.55 -0.17 -28.49
N ALA A 209 -9.81 0.98 -27.86
CA ALA A 209 -11.11 1.68 -27.96
C ALA A 209 -11.41 2.21 -29.38
N ASN A 210 -10.42 2.34 -30.25
CA ASN A 210 -10.61 2.71 -31.67
C ASN A 210 -11.17 1.57 -32.53
N SER A 211 -11.38 0.38 -31.99
CA SER A 211 -11.92 -0.80 -32.69
C SER A 211 -13.40 -1.09 -32.41
N GLY A 212 -14.14 -0.17 -31.78
CA GLY A 212 -15.59 -0.34 -31.56
C GLY A 212 -16.00 -1.34 -30.48
N ALA A 213 -15.06 -2.06 -29.87
CA ALA A 213 -15.32 -2.86 -28.69
C ALA A 213 -15.34 -1.93 -27.47
N ARG A 214 -16.35 -2.04 -26.59
CA ARG A 214 -16.38 -1.37 -25.26
C ARG A 214 -15.10 -1.77 -24.53
N GLY A 215 -14.09 -0.89 -24.55
CA GLY A 215 -12.83 -1.12 -23.89
C GLY A 215 -13.08 -1.30 -22.39
N VAL A 216 -12.92 -2.51 -21.89
CA VAL A 216 -13.03 -2.81 -20.45
C VAL A 216 -11.87 -2.09 -19.76
N ARG A 217 -12.17 -1.02 -19.03
CA ARG A 217 -11.16 -0.33 -18.20
C ARG A 217 -10.67 -1.32 -17.15
N ARG A 218 -9.40 -1.69 -17.25
CA ARG A 218 -8.80 -2.51 -16.19
C ARG A 218 -8.35 -1.59 -15.07
N ILE A 219 -9.00 -1.74 -13.92
CA ILE A 219 -8.63 -1.06 -12.68
C ILE A 219 -7.70 -1.97 -11.91
N GLY A 220 -6.55 -1.43 -11.53
CA GLY A 220 -5.58 -2.13 -10.69
C GLY A 220 -5.46 -1.48 -9.31
N PHE A 221 -4.95 -2.27 -8.37
CA PHE A 221 -4.74 -1.83 -6.99
C PHE A 221 -3.31 -2.15 -6.57
N SER A 222 -2.74 -1.29 -5.72
CA SER A 222 -1.43 -1.48 -5.09
C SER A 222 -1.48 -1.02 -3.65
N LEU A 223 -0.74 -1.68 -2.77
CA LEU A 223 -0.64 -1.26 -1.37
C LEU A 223 0.40 -0.15 -1.23
N LEU A 224 0.20 0.72 -0.24
CA LEU A 224 1.19 1.66 0.30
C LEU A 224 1.71 1.17 1.66
N ASP A 225 2.62 1.93 2.26
CA ASP A 225 3.16 1.65 3.60
C ASP A 225 3.64 0.19 3.76
N TYR A 226 4.54 -0.21 2.88
CA TYR A 226 5.06 -1.58 2.79
C TYR A 226 5.66 -2.12 4.11
N ASP A 227 6.05 -1.26 5.05
CA ASP A 227 6.52 -1.67 6.38
C ASP A 227 5.43 -2.29 7.25
N ASP A 228 4.17 -2.13 6.86
CA ASP A 228 3.01 -2.78 7.48
C ASP A 228 2.51 -4.02 6.73
N VAL A 229 3.13 -4.37 5.61
CA VAL A 229 2.85 -5.61 4.88
C VAL A 229 3.44 -6.81 5.60
N ARG A 230 2.68 -7.88 5.66
CA ARG A 230 3.09 -9.18 6.21
C ARG A 230 2.70 -10.29 5.25
N VAL A 231 3.55 -11.30 5.19
CA VAL A 231 3.30 -12.52 4.40
C VAL A 231 3.37 -13.71 5.35
N CYS A 232 2.33 -14.54 5.35
CA CYS A 232 2.26 -15.78 6.12
C CYS A 232 2.31 -17.00 5.19
N LYS A 233 2.61 -18.15 5.77
CA LYS A 233 2.53 -19.44 5.05
C LYS A 233 1.06 -19.81 4.85
N GLY A 234 0.62 -19.84 3.59
CA GLY A 234 -0.76 -20.14 3.23
C GLY A 234 -1.72 -18.94 3.42
N ALA A 235 -3.00 -19.17 3.21
CA ALA A 235 -4.02 -18.13 3.24
C ALA A 235 -4.16 -17.46 4.62
N VAL A 236 -4.51 -16.19 4.59
CA VAL A 236 -4.73 -15.38 5.81
C VAL A 236 -5.91 -15.94 6.61
N GLY A 237 -5.72 -16.14 7.90
CA GLY A 237 -6.77 -16.68 8.79
C GLY A 237 -7.88 -15.66 9.11
N CYS A 238 -9.04 -16.17 9.54
CA CYS A 238 -10.29 -15.44 9.79
C CYS A 238 -10.10 -14.19 10.66
N LYS A 239 -9.33 -14.30 11.75
CA LYS A 239 -9.08 -13.18 12.69
C LYS A 239 -8.38 -11.98 12.04
N ILE A 240 -7.43 -12.25 11.16
CA ILE A 240 -6.68 -11.19 10.47
C ILE A 240 -7.53 -10.61 9.32
N ARG A 241 -8.27 -11.45 8.58
CA ARG A 241 -9.25 -11.00 7.59
C ARG A 241 -10.28 -10.06 8.21
N ALA A 242 -10.88 -10.45 9.35
CA ALA A 242 -11.81 -9.62 10.08
C ALA A 242 -11.21 -8.26 10.45
N LYS A 243 -9.94 -8.23 10.88
CA LYS A 243 -9.23 -6.98 11.17
C LYS A 243 -9.10 -6.10 9.92
N ASN A 244 -8.63 -6.65 8.81
CA ASN A 244 -8.43 -5.87 7.58
C ASN A 244 -9.77 -5.37 7.01
N LEU A 245 -10.80 -6.22 6.98
CA LEU A 245 -12.13 -5.82 6.55
C LEU A 245 -12.74 -4.72 7.45
N SER A 246 -12.53 -4.80 8.77
CA SER A 246 -12.96 -3.76 9.72
C SER A 246 -12.25 -2.43 9.45
N GLN A 247 -10.95 -2.46 9.19
CA GLN A 247 -10.16 -1.26 8.90
C GLN A 247 -10.62 -0.59 7.59
N LEU A 248 -10.85 -1.39 6.55
CA LEU A 248 -11.43 -0.91 5.29
C LEU A 248 -12.81 -0.33 5.48
N PHE A 249 -13.70 -1.04 6.17
CA PHE A 249 -15.05 -0.57 6.44
C PHE A 249 -15.06 0.80 7.10
N LEU A 250 -14.24 0.98 8.14
CA LEU A 250 -14.15 2.23 8.91
C LEU A 250 -13.52 3.38 8.09
N SER A 251 -12.60 3.09 7.19
CA SER A 251 -11.91 4.10 6.38
C SER A 251 -12.55 4.36 5.01
N THR A 252 -13.53 3.54 4.62
CA THR A 252 -14.29 3.78 3.38
C THR A 252 -15.16 5.02 3.56
N PRO A 253 -15.18 5.98 2.60
CA PRO A 253 -15.99 7.18 2.67
C PRO A 253 -17.45 6.88 2.96
N SER A 254 -18.09 7.70 3.79
CA SER A 254 -19.49 7.54 4.17
C SER A 254 -20.47 7.61 3.00
N ALA A 255 -20.07 8.24 1.90
CA ALA A 255 -20.81 8.30 0.66
C ALA A 255 -20.91 6.95 -0.09
N ILE A 256 -20.08 5.95 0.28
CA ILE A 256 -20.29 4.56 -0.11
C ILE A 256 -21.29 3.97 0.87
N ASP A 257 -22.52 3.79 0.41
CA ASP A 257 -23.64 3.37 1.23
C ASP A 257 -23.55 1.91 1.68
N LEU A 258 -24.53 1.47 2.44
CA LEU A 258 -24.56 0.13 3.01
C LEU A 258 -24.71 -0.94 1.91
N ASP A 259 -25.53 -0.70 0.90
CA ASP A 259 -25.79 -1.64 -0.19
C ASP A 259 -24.50 -1.87 -1.00
N ASP A 260 -23.75 -0.81 -1.30
CA ASP A 260 -22.46 -0.88 -1.95
C ASP A 260 -21.45 -1.72 -1.13
N ARG A 261 -21.43 -1.51 0.19
CA ARG A 261 -20.57 -2.30 1.10
C ARG A 261 -20.99 -3.76 1.15
N MET A 262 -22.31 -4.03 1.11
CA MET A 262 -22.85 -5.39 1.04
C MET A 262 -22.40 -6.09 -0.24
N GLU A 263 -22.50 -5.41 -1.38
CA GLU A 263 -22.07 -5.97 -2.67
C GLU A 263 -20.57 -6.32 -2.66
N PHE A 264 -19.73 -5.41 -2.16
CA PHE A 264 -18.31 -5.68 -1.97
C PHE A 264 -18.06 -6.94 -1.12
N PHE A 265 -18.75 -7.09 0.02
CA PHE A 265 -18.58 -8.26 0.87
C PHE A 265 -19.06 -9.55 0.21
N ASN A 266 -20.20 -9.52 -0.48
CA ASN A 266 -20.71 -10.67 -1.21
C ASN A 266 -19.71 -11.14 -2.26
N GLN A 267 -19.16 -10.20 -3.02
CA GLN A 267 -18.14 -10.50 -4.04
C GLN A 267 -16.83 -11.00 -3.41
N TYR A 268 -16.39 -10.40 -2.29
CA TYR A 268 -15.22 -10.87 -1.55
C TYR A 268 -15.38 -12.34 -1.10
N PHE A 269 -16.53 -12.68 -0.53
CA PHE A 269 -16.81 -14.06 -0.12
C PHE A 269 -16.89 -15.03 -1.31
N SER A 270 -17.54 -14.62 -2.38
CA SER A 270 -17.61 -15.41 -3.62
C SER A 270 -16.21 -15.71 -4.16
N SER A 271 -15.30 -14.77 -4.09
CA SER A 271 -13.91 -14.93 -4.52
C SER A 271 -13.06 -15.78 -3.57
N CYS A 272 -13.53 -15.99 -2.35
CA CYS A 272 -12.90 -16.85 -1.34
C CYS A 272 -13.46 -18.28 -1.26
N TYR A 273 -14.33 -18.68 -2.18
CA TYR A 273 -15.08 -19.96 -2.09
C TYR A 273 -14.22 -21.21 -1.87
N ARG A 274 -12.98 -21.21 -2.39
CA ARG A 274 -12.03 -22.35 -2.22
C ARG A 274 -11.45 -22.48 -0.82
N LEU A 275 -11.63 -21.49 0.05
CA LEU A 275 -10.97 -21.42 1.36
C LEU A 275 -11.87 -21.88 2.50
N ASN A 276 -13.10 -22.32 2.22
CA ASN A 276 -14.08 -22.75 3.23
C ASN A 276 -14.18 -21.78 4.42
N ILE A 277 -14.35 -20.47 4.11
CA ILE A 277 -14.44 -19.41 5.12
C ILE A 277 -15.87 -19.37 5.64
N ASP A 278 -16.04 -19.54 6.93
CA ASP A 278 -17.30 -19.29 7.61
C ASP A 278 -17.65 -17.79 7.54
N LYS A 279 -18.57 -17.45 6.62
CA LYS A 279 -19.02 -16.07 6.36
C LYS A 279 -19.59 -15.45 7.64
N LYS A 280 -20.49 -16.15 8.33
CA LYS A 280 -21.16 -15.66 9.54
C LYS A 280 -20.12 -15.31 10.62
N ARG A 281 -19.25 -16.23 10.94
CA ARG A 281 -18.19 -16.02 11.93
C ARG A 281 -17.26 -14.86 11.56
N LEU A 282 -16.91 -14.73 10.28
CA LEU A 282 -16.03 -13.63 9.83
C LEU A 282 -16.72 -12.27 9.99
N LEU A 283 -18.02 -12.17 9.63
CA LEU A 283 -18.81 -10.95 9.81
C LEU A 283 -18.98 -10.61 11.29
N GLU A 284 -19.33 -11.55 12.13
CA GLU A 284 -19.42 -11.36 13.59
C GLU A 284 -18.12 -10.79 14.16
N MET A 285 -16.98 -11.37 13.79
CA MET A 285 -15.66 -10.89 14.22
C MET A 285 -15.33 -9.50 13.67
N MET A 286 -15.78 -9.16 12.47
CA MET A 286 -15.61 -7.86 11.85
C MET A 286 -16.45 -6.81 12.57
N PHE A 287 -17.74 -7.07 12.75
CA PHE A 287 -18.67 -6.13 13.38
C PHE A 287 -18.35 -5.90 14.87
N ALA A 288 -17.95 -6.92 15.61
CA ALA A 288 -17.45 -6.76 16.99
C ALA A 288 -16.22 -5.82 17.09
N ARG A 289 -15.48 -5.62 15.99
CA ARG A 289 -14.35 -4.68 15.95
C ARG A 289 -14.76 -3.26 15.55
N ILE A 290 -15.89 -3.12 14.90
CA ILE A 290 -16.40 -1.83 14.40
C ILE A 290 -17.35 -1.20 15.44
N ASP A 291 -17.99 -2.03 16.25
CA ASP A 291 -18.95 -1.58 17.26
C ASP A 291 -18.38 -0.45 18.13
N GLY A 292 -19.14 0.60 18.30
CA GLY A 292 -18.75 1.82 19.01
C GLY A 292 -17.65 2.66 18.38
N LYS A 293 -17.21 2.34 17.15
CA LYS A 293 -16.22 3.14 16.42
C LYS A 293 -16.86 4.11 15.43
N THR A 294 -16.11 5.14 15.11
CA THR A 294 -16.51 6.18 14.17
C THR A 294 -16.03 5.86 12.76
N LEU A 295 -16.85 6.14 11.76
CA LEU A 295 -16.44 6.13 10.35
C LEU A 295 -15.61 7.37 10.04
N LEU A 296 -14.53 7.17 9.29
CA LEU A 296 -13.79 8.28 8.74
C LEU A 296 -14.63 8.95 7.65
N TYR A 297 -14.98 10.21 7.86
CA TYR A 297 -15.59 11.02 6.82
C TYR A 297 -14.49 11.70 6.01
N VAL A 298 -14.39 11.35 4.74
CA VAL A 298 -13.55 12.07 3.79
C VAL A 298 -14.44 13.06 3.07
N GLY A 299 -14.14 14.33 3.27
CA GLY A 299 -14.87 15.42 2.62
C GLY A 299 -14.75 15.37 1.10
N PRO A 300 -15.64 16.09 0.40
CA PRO A 300 -15.62 16.14 -1.05
C PRO A 300 -14.31 16.65 -1.64
N GLU A 301 -13.54 17.50 -0.96
CA GLU A 301 -12.24 18.01 -1.40
C GLU A 301 -11.07 17.03 -1.08
N GLY A 302 -11.37 15.86 -0.48
CA GLY A 302 -10.37 14.91 -0.04
C GLY A 302 -9.77 15.26 1.32
N ASP A 303 -10.29 16.28 1.98
CA ASP A 303 -9.97 16.62 3.37
C ASP A 303 -10.62 15.64 4.32
N ILE A 304 -9.89 15.25 5.35
CA ILE A 304 -10.42 14.46 6.45
C ILE A 304 -11.16 15.43 7.37
N SER A 305 -12.50 15.38 7.37
CA SER A 305 -13.28 16.18 8.32
C SER A 305 -13.40 15.43 9.65
N GLU A 306 -13.42 16.18 10.75
CA GLU A 306 -13.63 15.64 12.10
C GLU A 306 -15.06 15.13 12.34
N ASN A 307 -15.94 15.23 11.35
CA ASN A 307 -17.30 14.73 11.42
C ASN A 307 -17.34 13.22 11.27
N TRP A 308 -17.10 12.56 12.39
CA TRP A 308 -17.20 11.12 12.51
C TRP A 308 -18.66 10.68 12.71
N THR A 309 -19.15 9.80 11.86
CA THR A 309 -20.45 9.13 12.12
C THR A 309 -20.18 7.91 12.99
N ILE A 310 -20.78 7.88 14.18
CA ILE A 310 -20.70 6.73 15.08
C ILE A 310 -21.53 5.59 14.49
N ILE A 311 -20.90 4.44 14.27
CA ILE A 311 -21.60 3.23 13.90
C ILE A 311 -22.08 2.58 15.20
N ASN A 312 -23.29 2.96 15.60
CA ASN A 312 -24.02 2.24 16.63
C ASN A 312 -24.78 1.12 15.93
N LYS A 313 -24.53 -0.15 16.26
CA LYS A 313 -25.34 -1.32 15.88
C LYS A 313 -24.57 -2.44 15.15
N GLY A 314 -23.53 -2.96 15.78
CA GLY A 314 -22.82 -4.14 15.26
C GLY A 314 -23.71 -5.40 15.16
N LYS A 315 -24.71 -5.59 16.03
CA LYS A 315 -25.58 -6.77 16.00
C LYS A 315 -26.66 -6.74 14.93
N GLU A 316 -27.36 -5.61 14.77
CA GLU A 316 -28.40 -5.47 13.73
C GLU A 316 -27.82 -5.53 12.31
N CYS A 317 -26.55 -5.14 12.15
CA CYS A 317 -25.88 -5.27 10.85
C CYS A 317 -25.61 -6.73 10.49
N VAL A 318 -25.23 -7.60 11.42
CA VAL A 318 -24.92 -9.02 11.11
C VAL A 318 -26.17 -9.73 10.57
N ASP A 319 -27.32 -9.50 11.17
CA ASP A 319 -28.57 -10.16 10.75
C ASP A 319 -29.04 -9.68 9.37
N ASN A 320 -28.73 -8.45 8.97
CA ASN A 320 -29.00 -7.92 7.64
C ASN A 320 -27.95 -8.34 6.57
N PHE A 321 -26.79 -8.84 7.00
CA PHE A 321 -25.70 -9.32 6.12
C PHE A 321 -25.70 -10.83 5.88
N LEU A 322 -26.52 -11.60 6.61
CA LEU A 322 -26.65 -13.06 6.50
C LEU A 322 -27.84 -13.47 5.68
#